data_d8013a1f80e3837bfb52ecdab6d3b44b
#
_entry.id   d8013a1f80e3837bfb52ecdab6d3b44b
#
_cell.length_a   1.000
_cell.length_b   1.000
_cell.length_c   1.000
_cell.angle_alpha   90.00
_cell.angle_beta   90.00
_cell.angle_gamma   90.00
#
_symmetry.space_group_name_H-M   'P 1'
#
loop_
_entity.id
_entity.type
_entity.pdbx_description
1 polymer ?
#
loop_
_entity_poly.entity_id
_entity_poly.type
_entity_poly.pdbx_seq_one_letter_code
_entity_poly.pdbx_strand_id
1 'polypeptide(L)'
;MKRRDFLKGSISLPLISPFYLSAHLAHSTYESEEAWVRKARRSIPATKDSFFQTAGIGPSPKIVMDAVSKKLVFQNKGPVHPDIYPLMSKIEPDLRAHLASMFGANENEIALTHSTSEGINIASWAINWKKGDEVMITNQEHPANTIPWYSLATRYGVKVIRLNFDSGSDIVKEIKKLATSQTRMVSIPHVSRNNGRALTVDESQQISRYLRSKNIRYHLDGAQGPLCVPFNFHELGCDYYSSCGHKWVLGPKGTGMFFCRKDILDKTRLTWTGSHSHESMDQEGGYTLLPAAKRFEFGTRALATFAGFDTALYWCEQINIDRILNRIDTLVDFAIQDWEQRGYRVSSPTNKAQRSGVFVLELPRGCNGWKVYDELRINQKTFTSPVDAPNDLRVAIHFFNTRTEIKQMFDWLASHCS
;
A
#
# COMPACT_ATOMS: atom_id res chain seq x y z
N MET A 1 27.03 41.39 -27.40
CA MET A 1 25.99 42.37 -27.03
C MET A 1 24.99 41.74 -26.11
N LYS A 2 24.97 42.20 -24.91
CA LYS A 2 24.00 42.36 -23.82
C LYS A 2 22.84 41.33 -23.72
N ARG A 3 22.95 40.52 -22.63
CA ARG A 3 21.83 40.02 -21.82
C ARG A 3 21.04 41.23 -21.26
N ARG A 4 19.73 41.11 -21.25
CA ARG A 4 18.74 41.62 -20.27
C ARG A 4 17.41 41.87 -20.97
N ASP A 5 16.40 41.40 -20.20
CA ASP A 5 15.02 41.81 -20.13
C ASP A 5 14.01 40.71 -20.57
N PHE A 6 13.68 39.86 -19.63
CA PHE A 6 12.33 39.32 -19.48
C PHE A 6 12.10 38.84 -18.02
N LEU A 7 11.87 39.79 -17.17
CA LEU A 7 11.29 39.60 -15.85
C LEU A 7 10.35 40.74 -15.58
N LYS A 8 9.05 40.50 -15.65
CA LYS A 8 7.99 41.13 -14.84
C LYS A 8 6.63 40.77 -15.38
N GLY A 9 5.90 40.02 -14.57
CA GLY A 9 4.50 39.67 -14.82
C GLY A 9 4.01 38.65 -13.77
N SER A 10 4.06 39.05 -12.50
CA SER A 10 3.39 38.31 -11.42
C SER A 10 1.89 38.48 -11.57
N ILE A 11 1.20 37.43 -11.98
CA ILE A 11 -0.25 37.31 -11.83
C ILE A 11 -0.49 36.26 -10.74
N SER A 12 -0.83 36.74 -9.56
CA SER A 12 -1.38 35.98 -8.46
C SER A 12 -2.77 35.48 -8.86
N LEU A 13 -2.90 34.16 -9.04
CA LEU A 13 -4.20 33.49 -9.11
C LEU A 13 -4.57 32.97 -7.72
N PRO A 14 -5.81 33.17 -7.28
CA PRO A 14 -6.26 32.72 -5.96
C PRO A 14 -6.36 31.21 -5.90
N LEU A 15 -5.89 30.62 -4.80
CA LEU A 15 -6.11 29.23 -4.39
C LEU A 15 -7.62 28.98 -4.26
N ILE A 16 -8.23 28.36 -5.26
CA ILE A 16 -9.57 27.81 -5.17
C ILE A 16 -9.42 26.35 -4.78
N SER A 17 -9.90 26.05 -3.58
CA SER A 17 -10.06 24.70 -3.04
C SER A 17 -10.87 23.82 -4.03
N PRO A 18 -10.44 22.57 -4.33
CA PRO A 18 -11.16 21.69 -5.26
C PRO A 18 -12.28 20.87 -4.59
N PHE A 19 -13.05 21.49 -3.70
CA PHE A 19 -14.25 20.87 -3.14
C PHE A 19 -15.46 21.72 -3.59
N TYR A 20 -15.99 21.46 -4.79
CA TYR A 20 -17.38 21.71 -5.23
C TYR A 20 -17.41 21.78 -6.76
N LEU A 21 -17.44 20.63 -7.41
CA LEU A 21 -18.06 20.46 -8.74
C LEU A 21 -18.27 18.95 -9.03
N SER A 22 -19.25 18.34 -8.42
CA SER A 22 -19.68 17.00 -8.82
C SER A 22 -21.18 16.80 -8.59
N ALA A 23 -22.01 17.32 -9.48
CA ALA A 23 -23.41 16.93 -9.50
C ALA A 23 -24.08 16.90 -10.88
N HIS A 24 -23.39 17.18 -11.99
CA HIS A 24 -24.10 17.29 -13.29
C HIS A 24 -23.43 16.61 -14.50
N LEU A 25 -22.59 15.57 -14.30
CA LEU A 25 -21.97 14.80 -15.39
C LEU A 25 -22.28 13.29 -15.36
N ALA A 26 -23.37 12.88 -14.71
CA ALA A 26 -23.62 11.45 -14.44
C ALA A 26 -24.21 10.64 -15.62
N HIS A 27 -24.58 11.23 -16.76
CA HIS A 27 -25.30 10.48 -17.80
C HIS A 27 -24.58 10.29 -19.14
N SER A 28 -23.41 10.88 -19.39
CA SER A 28 -22.65 10.66 -20.64
C SER A 28 -21.39 9.80 -20.48
N THR A 29 -21.11 9.28 -19.30
CA THR A 29 -19.84 8.64 -18.94
C THR A 29 -19.82 7.11 -19.04
N TYR A 30 -20.96 6.44 -19.14
CA TYR A 30 -21.01 4.96 -19.06
C TYR A 30 -20.35 4.25 -20.26
N GLU A 31 -20.53 4.72 -21.49
CA GLU A 31 -19.85 4.13 -22.67
C GLU A 31 -18.36 4.47 -22.71
N SER A 32 -17.96 5.66 -22.25
CA SER A 32 -16.56 6.07 -22.20
C SER A 32 -15.77 5.33 -21.11
N GLU A 33 -16.39 5.05 -19.97
CA GLU A 33 -15.78 4.31 -18.86
C GLU A 33 -15.41 2.87 -19.26
N GLU A 34 -16.28 2.16 -19.95
CA GLU A 34 -15.97 0.83 -20.45
C GLU A 34 -14.85 0.82 -21.50
N ALA A 35 -14.67 1.87 -22.28
CA ALA A 35 -13.60 1.95 -23.28
C ALA A 35 -12.21 2.02 -22.65
N TRP A 36 -12.00 2.85 -21.64
CA TRP A 36 -10.70 2.95 -20.96
C TRP A 36 -10.36 1.70 -20.13
N VAL A 37 -11.36 1.07 -19.51
CA VAL A 37 -11.16 -0.21 -18.80
C VAL A 37 -10.75 -1.29 -19.78
N ARG A 38 -11.43 -1.41 -20.93
CA ARG A 38 -11.05 -2.35 -22.00
C ARG A 38 -9.62 -2.11 -22.50
N LYS A 39 -9.21 -0.83 -22.65
CA LYS A 39 -7.84 -0.47 -23.03
C LYS A 39 -6.83 -0.90 -21.95
N ALA A 40 -7.09 -0.63 -20.68
CA ALA A 40 -6.23 -1.02 -19.57
C ALA A 40 -6.13 -2.55 -19.43
N ARG A 41 -7.26 -3.27 -19.51
CA ARG A 41 -7.30 -4.74 -19.45
C ARG A 41 -6.41 -5.40 -20.52
N ARG A 42 -6.42 -4.88 -21.75
CA ARG A 42 -5.55 -5.40 -22.84
C ARG A 42 -4.06 -5.31 -22.51
N SER A 43 -3.65 -4.40 -21.64
CA SER A 43 -2.26 -4.27 -21.20
C SER A 43 -1.91 -5.16 -20.00
N ILE A 44 -2.88 -5.78 -19.34
CA ILE A 44 -2.72 -6.63 -18.17
C ILE A 44 -2.98 -8.10 -18.56
N PRO A 45 -1.94 -8.94 -18.74
CA PRO A 45 -2.11 -10.31 -19.26
C PRO A 45 -3.04 -11.20 -18.41
N ALA A 46 -3.08 -10.98 -17.11
CA ALA A 46 -3.92 -11.78 -16.19
C ALA A 46 -5.41 -11.56 -16.36
N THR A 47 -5.84 -10.50 -17.05
CA THR A 47 -7.28 -10.18 -17.25
C THR A 47 -7.95 -11.00 -18.36
N LYS A 48 -7.23 -11.95 -18.97
CA LYS A 48 -7.84 -13.01 -19.79
C LYS A 48 -8.66 -13.99 -18.95
N ASP A 49 -8.36 -14.08 -17.66
CA ASP A 49 -9.06 -14.85 -16.65
C ASP A 49 -9.68 -13.89 -15.62
N SER A 50 -10.57 -14.36 -14.74
CA SER A 50 -11.18 -13.55 -13.67
C SER A 50 -10.21 -13.40 -12.50
N PHE A 51 -9.47 -12.28 -12.45
CA PHE A 51 -8.39 -12.08 -11.49
C PHE A 51 -8.81 -11.19 -10.32
N PHE A 52 -9.10 -11.78 -9.17
CA PHE A 52 -9.49 -11.13 -7.91
C PHE A 52 -8.45 -11.33 -6.79
N GLN A 53 -7.15 -11.40 -7.14
CA GLN A 53 -6.08 -11.73 -6.19
C GLN A 53 -5.06 -10.57 -6.02
N THR A 54 -5.40 -9.36 -6.41
CA THR A 54 -4.52 -8.18 -6.34
C THR A 54 -4.02 -7.90 -4.92
N ALA A 55 -4.83 -8.18 -3.89
CA ALA A 55 -4.43 -8.07 -2.48
C ALA A 55 -3.29 -9.03 -2.08
N GLY A 56 -3.11 -10.12 -2.81
CA GLY A 56 -1.95 -11.02 -2.68
C GLY A 56 -0.79 -10.54 -3.54
N ILE A 57 -0.98 -10.58 -4.86
CA ILE A 57 0.00 -10.17 -5.88
C ILE A 57 -0.75 -9.55 -7.05
N GLY A 58 -0.50 -8.28 -7.35
CA GLY A 58 -1.06 -7.59 -8.52
C GLY A 58 -0.40 -8.05 -9.82
N PRO A 59 -1.16 -8.12 -10.93
CA PRO A 59 -0.62 -8.46 -12.23
C PRO A 59 -0.02 -7.21 -12.88
N SER A 60 1.29 -7.20 -13.11
CA SER A 60 1.95 -6.07 -13.76
C SER A 60 1.52 -5.91 -15.22
N PRO A 61 1.16 -4.68 -15.67
CA PRO A 61 0.89 -4.39 -17.06
C PRO A 61 2.10 -4.64 -17.96
N LYS A 62 1.86 -4.92 -19.23
CA LYS A 62 2.93 -5.17 -20.21
C LYS A 62 3.97 -4.04 -20.26
N ILE A 63 3.54 -2.79 -20.21
CA ILE A 63 4.45 -1.63 -20.22
C ILE A 63 5.44 -1.64 -19.04
N VAL A 64 4.99 -2.12 -17.87
CA VAL A 64 5.83 -2.25 -16.66
C VAL A 64 6.87 -3.35 -16.85
N MET A 65 6.46 -4.51 -17.36
CA MET A 65 7.36 -5.63 -17.65
C MET A 65 8.40 -5.26 -18.73
N ASP A 66 7.96 -4.56 -19.77
CA ASP A 66 8.83 -4.07 -20.86
C ASP A 66 9.85 -3.06 -20.32
N ALA A 67 9.45 -2.17 -19.40
CA ALA A 67 10.35 -1.21 -18.78
C ALA A 67 11.45 -1.90 -17.96
N VAL A 68 11.09 -2.89 -17.13
CA VAL A 68 12.07 -3.69 -16.38
C VAL A 68 13.04 -4.38 -17.33
N SER A 69 12.54 -5.08 -18.33
CA SER A 69 13.35 -5.84 -19.29
C SER A 69 14.31 -4.93 -20.08
N LYS A 70 13.79 -3.81 -20.61
CA LYS A 70 14.60 -2.83 -21.37
C LYS A 70 15.70 -2.21 -20.50
N LYS A 71 15.39 -1.84 -19.24
CA LYS A 71 16.38 -1.25 -18.34
C LYS A 71 17.43 -2.28 -17.90
N LEU A 72 17.03 -3.54 -17.69
CA LEU A 72 17.96 -4.61 -17.37
C LEU A 72 18.95 -4.86 -18.52
N VAL A 73 18.46 -4.94 -19.75
CA VAL A 73 19.31 -5.07 -20.95
C VAL A 73 20.19 -3.84 -21.13
N PHE A 74 19.64 -2.62 -20.94
CA PHE A 74 20.37 -1.38 -21.11
C PHE A 74 21.55 -1.25 -20.14
N GLN A 75 21.34 -1.50 -18.84
CA GLN A 75 22.42 -1.40 -17.84
C GLN A 75 23.54 -2.40 -18.07
N ASN A 76 23.24 -3.58 -18.66
CA ASN A 76 24.24 -4.62 -18.93
C ASN A 76 25.02 -4.40 -20.21
N LYS A 77 24.76 -3.36 -20.99
CA LYS A 77 25.63 -2.92 -22.10
C LYS A 77 26.96 -2.31 -21.61
N GLY A 78 27.01 -1.88 -20.35
CA GLY A 78 28.22 -1.34 -19.71
C GLY A 78 27.82 -0.64 -18.40
N PRO A 79 27.78 -1.37 -17.28
CA PRO A 79 27.25 -0.84 -16.00
C PRO A 79 27.92 0.45 -15.49
N VAL A 80 29.19 0.66 -15.86
CA VAL A 80 29.97 1.87 -15.50
C VAL A 80 30.25 2.77 -16.69
N HIS A 81 29.66 2.50 -17.87
CA HIS A 81 29.84 3.31 -19.05
C HIS A 81 29.28 4.73 -18.85
N PRO A 82 29.98 5.79 -19.29
CA PRO A 82 29.58 7.19 -19.06
C PRO A 82 28.22 7.54 -19.66
N ASP A 83 27.76 6.85 -20.71
CA ASP A 83 26.43 7.06 -21.31
C ASP A 83 25.31 6.23 -20.62
N ILE A 84 25.66 5.30 -19.75
CA ILE A 84 24.72 4.38 -19.11
C ILE A 84 24.55 4.69 -17.63
N TYR A 85 25.65 4.78 -16.88
CA TYR A 85 25.62 4.97 -15.43
C TYR A 85 24.85 6.23 -15.00
N PRO A 86 25.02 7.42 -15.59
CA PRO A 86 24.27 8.61 -15.20
C PRO A 86 22.76 8.47 -15.42
N LEU A 87 22.32 7.73 -16.45
CA LEU A 87 20.90 7.49 -16.72
C LEU A 87 20.30 6.47 -15.74
N MET A 88 21.08 5.48 -15.32
CA MET A 88 20.64 4.50 -14.33
C MET A 88 20.59 5.10 -12.92
N SER A 89 21.54 5.96 -12.56
CA SER A 89 21.61 6.58 -11.23
C SER A 89 20.47 7.56 -10.93
N LYS A 90 19.74 8.02 -11.93
CA LYS A 90 18.56 8.89 -11.76
C LYS A 90 17.29 8.11 -11.37
N ILE A 91 17.24 6.81 -11.59
CA ILE A 91 16.02 6.00 -11.37
C ILE A 91 15.52 6.10 -9.93
N GLU A 92 16.40 6.01 -8.94
CA GLU A 92 16.00 6.06 -7.53
C GLU A 92 15.56 7.46 -7.09
N PRO A 93 16.30 8.55 -7.37
CA PRO A 93 15.82 9.91 -7.10
C PRO A 93 14.46 10.20 -7.77
N ASP A 94 14.31 9.89 -9.06
CA ASP A 94 13.07 10.14 -9.80
C ASP A 94 11.87 9.37 -9.20
N LEU A 95 12.04 8.09 -8.91
CA LEU A 95 11.01 7.28 -8.25
C LEU A 95 10.66 7.82 -6.85
N ARG A 96 11.65 8.28 -6.08
CA ARG A 96 11.44 8.82 -4.73
C ARG A 96 10.63 10.11 -4.79
N ALA A 97 10.98 11.03 -5.70
CA ALA A 97 10.24 12.25 -5.95
C ALA A 97 8.79 11.95 -6.39
N HIS A 98 8.62 10.97 -7.26
CA HIS A 98 7.31 10.54 -7.75
C HIS A 98 6.42 10.00 -6.61
N LEU A 99 6.94 9.09 -5.78
CA LEU A 99 6.23 8.56 -4.62
C LEU A 99 5.88 9.66 -3.61
N ALA A 100 6.81 10.58 -3.34
CA ALA A 100 6.58 11.71 -2.45
C ALA A 100 5.46 12.62 -2.97
N SER A 101 5.50 12.96 -4.25
CA SER A 101 4.46 13.76 -4.90
C SER A 101 3.09 13.07 -4.87
N MET A 102 3.03 11.80 -5.24
CA MET A 102 1.77 11.05 -5.36
C MET A 102 1.08 10.84 -4.01
N PHE A 103 1.84 10.64 -2.93
CA PHE A 103 1.30 10.28 -1.62
C PHE A 103 1.51 11.35 -0.54
N GLY A 104 1.86 12.58 -0.93
CA GLY A 104 1.92 13.73 -0.03
C GLY A 104 3.01 13.62 1.04
N ALA A 105 4.27 13.44 0.62
CA ALA A 105 5.45 13.45 1.46
C ALA A 105 6.52 14.37 0.89
N ASN A 106 7.63 14.59 1.64
CA ASN A 106 8.87 15.10 1.07
C ASN A 106 9.75 13.93 0.62
N GLU A 107 10.56 14.14 -0.41
CA GLU A 107 11.48 13.10 -0.92
C GLU A 107 12.40 12.55 0.19
N ASN A 108 12.84 13.41 1.11
CA ASN A 108 13.69 13.03 2.23
C ASN A 108 12.99 12.16 3.29
N GLU A 109 11.67 11.98 3.20
CA GLU A 109 10.88 11.11 4.07
C GLU A 109 10.66 9.71 3.47
N ILE A 110 11.06 9.49 2.20
CA ILE A 110 10.87 8.23 1.48
C ILE A 110 12.18 7.44 1.36
N ALA A 111 12.17 6.20 1.79
CA ALA A 111 13.16 5.19 1.43
C ALA A 111 12.56 4.16 0.48
N LEU A 112 13.34 3.75 -0.51
CA LEU A 112 12.95 2.68 -1.43
C LEU A 112 13.32 1.33 -0.81
N THR A 113 12.34 0.44 -0.68
CA THR A 113 12.50 -0.90 -0.11
C THR A 113 12.17 -1.98 -1.14
N HIS A 114 12.45 -3.23 -0.82
CA HIS A 114 12.13 -4.37 -1.69
C HIS A 114 10.74 -4.96 -1.40
N SER A 115 10.15 -4.61 -0.25
CA SER A 115 8.84 -5.11 0.17
C SER A 115 8.30 -4.34 1.37
N THR A 116 7.00 -4.49 1.65
CA THR A 116 6.40 -4.04 2.93
C THR A 116 7.12 -4.67 4.13
N SER A 117 7.50 -5.95 4.05
CA SER A 117 8.18 -6.66 5.14
C SER A 117 9.50 -6.03 5.53
N GLU A 118 10.26 -5.50 4.58
CA GLU A 118 11.49 -4.74 4.86
C GLU A 118 11.17 -3.46 5.64
N GLY A 119 10.20 -2.67 5.19
CA GLY A 119 9.78 -1.46 5.89
C GLY A 119 9.25 -1.73 7.30
N ILE A 120 8.49 -2.82 7.49
CA ILE A 120 8.04 -3.25 8.83
C ILE A 120 9.24 -3.60 9.73
N ASN A 121 10.25 -4.28 9.19
CA ASN A 121 11.47 -4.57 9.96
C ASN A 121 12.23 -3.28 10.31
N ILE A 122 12.31 -2.31 9.41
CA ILE A 122 12.88 -0.99 9.73
C ILE A 122 12.12 -0.36 10.90
N ALA A 123 10.79 -0.33 10.86
CA ALA A 123 9.97 0.21 11.93
C ALA A 123 10.13 -0.59 13.25
N SER A 124 10.17 -1.92 13.18
CA SER A 124 10.28 -2.76 14.39
C SER A 124 11.60 -2.59 15.13
N TRP A 125 12.69 -2.32 14.43
CA TRP A 125 14.00 -2.07 15.01
C TRP A 125 14.31 -0.59 15.24
N ALA A 126 13.35 0.30 14.97
CA ALA A 126 13.53 1.75 15.10
C ALA A 126 13.74 2.24 16.54
N ILE A 127 13.46 1.41 17.53
CA ILE A 127 13.48 1.74 18.96
C ILE A 127 14.50 0.87 19.68
N ASN A 128 15.13 1.41 20.74
CA ASN A 128 15.92 0.62 21.69
C ASN A 128 14.98 -0.09 22.68
N TRP A 129 14.56 -1.29 22.31
CA TRP A 129 13.64 -2.09 23.09
C TRP A 129 14.24 -2.58 24.40
N LYS A 130 13.45 -2.58 25.47
CA LYS A 130 13.79 -3.09 26.81
C LYS A 130 12.76 -4.14 27.22
N LYS A 131 13.17 -5.02 28.14
CA LYS A 131 12.27 -5.98 28.76
C LYS A 131 11.08 -5.26 29.40
N GLY A 132 9.88 -5.71 29.07
CA GLY A 132 8.62 -5.14 29.55
C GLY A 132 8.06 -4.01 28.69
N ASP A 133 8.80 -3.45 27.73
CA ASP A 133 8.24 -2.54 26.73
C ASP A 133 7.11 -3.24 25.96
N GLU A 134 6.13 -2.47 25.50
CA GLU A 134 4.94 -3.00 24.80
C GLU A 134 4.84 -2.48 23.37
N VAL A 135 4.44 -3.37 22.47
CA VAL A 135 3.98 -3.03 21.12
C VAL A 135 2.53 -3.48 20.97
N MET A 136 1.70 -2.62 20.40
CA MET A 136 0.31 -2.93 20.09
C MET A 136 0.18 -3.25 18.61
N ILE A 137 -0.43 -4.40 18.28
CA ILE A 137 -0.78 -4.82 16.93
C ILE A 137 -2.22 -5.31 16.91
N THR A 138 -2.84 -5.44 15.74
CA THR A 138 -4.25 -5.88 15.67
C THR A 138 -4.39 -7.40 15.61
N ASN A 139 -5.63 -7.89 15.78
CA ASN A 139 -6.02 -9.27 15.49
C ASN A 139 -6.13 -9.56 13.97
N GLN A 140 -5.99 -8.53 13.11
CA GLN A 140 -6.18 -8.61 11.66
C GLN A 140 -4.86 -8.52 10.86
N GLU A 141 -3.72 -8.79 11.50
CA GLU A 141 -2.40 -8.61 10.90
C GLU A 141 -2.05 -9.68 9.86
N HIS A 142 -1.21 -9.26 8.93
CA HIS A 142 -0.43 -10.19 8.12
C HIS A 142 0.77 -10.74 8.93
N PRO A 143 1.23 -12.00 8.72
CA PRO A 143 2.43 -12.51 9.38
C PRO A 143 3.65 -11.59 9.27
N ALA A 144 3.80 -10.84 8.18
CA ALA A 144 4.88 -9.86 8.04
C ALA A 144 4.84 -8.74 9.09
N ASN A 145 3.64 -8.36 9.57
CA ASN A 145 3.47 -7.40 10.68
C ASN A 145 3.18 -8.08 12.02
N THR A 146 3.45 -9.35 12.13
CA THR A 146 3.33 -10.11 13.41
C THR A 146 4.66 -10.68 13.85
N ILE A 147 5.35 -11.38 12.94
CA ILE A 147 6.59 -12.13 13.27
C ILE A 147 7.73 -11.23 13.76
N PRO A 148 7.99 -10.03 13.20
CA PRO A 148 9.02 -9.14 13.74
C PRO A 148 8.78 -8.77 15.21
N TRP A 149 7.53 -8.55 15.61
CA TRP A 149 7.16 -8.23 16.99
C TRP A 149 7.33 -9.42 17.93
N TYR A 150 6.99 -10.63 17.48
CA TYR A 150 7.26 -11.86 18.23
C TYR A 150 8.76 -12.14 18.35
N SER A 151 9.56 -11.80 17.33
CA SER A 151 11.01 -11.87 17.42
C SER A 151 11.56 -10.94 18.50
N LEU A 152 11.03 -9.72 18.62
CA LEU A 152 11.38 -8.79 19.69
C LEU A 152 10.92 -9.30 21.08
N ALA A 153 9.74 -9.91 21.14
CA ALA A 153 9.26 -10.54 22.38
C ALA A 153 10.23 -11.63 22.86
N THR A 154 10.66 -12.50 21.96
CA THR A 154 11.61 -13.58 22.27
C THR A 154 13.00 -13.07 22.66
N ARG A 155 13.51 -12.05 21.93
CA ARG A 155 14.90 -11.58 22.11
C ARG A 155 15.06 -10.59 23.26
N TYR A 156 14.08 -9.71 23.47
CA TYR A 156 14.17 -8.58 24.40
C TYR A 156 13.10 -8.58 25.49
N GLY A 157 12.19 -9.55 25.50
CA GLY A 157 11.10 -9.60 26.48
C GLY A 157 10.06 -8.50 26.27
N VAL A 158 9.88 -8.04 25.03
CA VAL A 158 8.81 -7.11 24.63
C VAL A 158 7.47 -7.82 24.74
N LYS A 159 6.44 -7.13 25.21
CA LYS A 159 5.08 -7.64 25.26
C LYS A 159 4.30 -7.22 24.02
N VAL A 160 3.62 -8.16 23.39
CA VAL A 160 2.75 -7.90 22.23
C VAL A 160 1.31 -7.85 22.69
N ILE A 161 0.69 -6.69 22.60
CA ILE A 161 -0.70 -6.43 22.96
C ILE A 161 -1.57 -6.49 21.70
N ARG A 162 -2.66 -7.26 21.74
CA ARG A 162 -3.59 -7.41 20.63
C ARG A 162 -4.76 -6.43 20.75
N LEU A 163 -5.00 -5.68 19.69
CA LEU A 163 -6.13 -4.76 19.51
C LEU A 163 -7.22 -5.42 18.67
N ASN A 164 -8.46 -5.11 18.95
CA ASN A 164 -9.57 -5.50 18.09
C ASN A 164 -9.70 -4.52 16.90
N PHE A 165 -9.58 -5.03 15.67
CA PHE A 165 -9.76 -4.30 14.41
C PHE A 165 -10.83 -4.95 13.52
N ASP A 166 -11.80 -5.62 14.11
CA ASP A 166 -12.91 -6.21 13.38
C ASP A 166 -13.84 -5.12 12.82
N SER A 167 -14.68 -5.51 11.87
CA SER A 167 -15.71 -4.62 11.33
C SER A 167 -16.59 -4.08 12.44
N GLY A 168 -16.74 -2.74 12.52
CA GLY A 168 -17.52 -2.06 13.54
C GLY A 168 -16.82 -1.83 14.89
N SER A 169 -15.56 -2.28 15.09
CA SER A 169 -14.81 -1.96 16.31
C SER A 169 -14.33 -0.50 16.30
N ASP A 170 -14.19 0.11 17.49
CA ASP A 170 -13.61 1.45 17.69
C ASP A 170 -12.13 1.30 18.06
N ILE A 171 -11.26 1.35 17.07
CA ILE A 171 -9.81 1.19 17.24
C ILE A 171 -9.19 2.32 18.07
N VAL A 172 -9.72 3.54 17.98
CA VAL A 172 -9.22 4.69 18.75
C VAL A 172 -9.45 4.46 20.24
N LYS A 173 -10.66 4.03 20.60
CA LYS A 173 -11.03 3.71 21.98
C LYS A 173 -10.24 2.51 22.50
N GLU A 174 -10.05 1.49 21.66
CA GLU A 174 -9.28 0.29 22.02
C GLU A 174 -7.83 0.62 22.34
N ILE A 175 -7.16 1.41 21.50
CA ILE A 175 -5.78 1.88 21.75
C ILE A 175 -5.72 2.68 23.07
N LYS A 176 -6.63 3.63 23.27
CA LYS A 176 -6.64 4.46 24.49
C LYS A 176 -6.87 3.65 25.76
N LYS A 177 -7.67 2.58 25.68
CA LYS A 177 -7.96 1.67 26.80
C LYS A 177 -6.77 0.81 27.20
N LEU A 178 -6.04 0.29 26.21
CA LEU A 178 -4.98 -0.71 26.41
C LEU A 178 -3.57 -0.12 26.52
N ALA A 179 -3.35 1.13 26.09
CA ALA A 179 -2.06 1.79 26.16
C ALA A 179 -1.64 2.04 27.64
N THR A 180 -0.39 1.66 27.95
CA THR A 180 0.23 1.84 29.27
C THR A 180 1.44 2.76 29.19
N SER A 181 2.10 3.02 30.30
CA SER A 181 3.40 3.73 30.35
C SER A 181 4.53 2.93 29.70
N GLN A 182 4.34 1.64 29.45
CA GLN A 182 5.31 0.76 28.80
C GLN A 182 5.11 0.68 27.28
N THR A 183 3.99 1.16 26.76
CA THR A 183 3.71 1.13 25.32
C THR A 183 4.69 2.05 24.59
N ARG A 184 5.39 1.49 23.59
CA ARG A 184 6.40 2.21 22.79
C ARG A 184 5.96 2.38 21.34
N MET A 185 5.18 1.46 20.82
CA MET A 185 4.73 1.52 19.43
C MET A 185 3.32 0.93 19.27
N VAL A 186 2.56 1.52 18.36
CA VAL A 186 1.34 0.96 17.78
C VAL A 186 1.65 0.70 16.31
N SER A 187 1.51 -0.55 15.86
CA SER A 187 1.75 -0.99 14.49
C SER A 187 0.51 -1.72 13.99
N ILE A 188 -0.27 -1.07 13.13
CA ILE A 188 -1.57 -1.57 12.68
C ILE A 188 -1.72 -1.49 11.15
N PRO A 189 -2.61 -2.26 10.51
CA PRO A 189 -2.81 -2.17 9.07
C PRO A 189 -3.55 -0.87 8.71
N HIS A 190 -3.14 -0.25 7.59
CA HIS A 190 -3.93 0.80 6.95
C HIS A 190 -5.22 0.22 6.36
N VAL A 191 -5.10 -0.92 5.69
CA VAL A 191 -6.24 -1.73 5.22
C VAL A 191 -6.00 -3.19 5.63
N SER A 192 -6.96 -3.77 6.34
CA SER A 192 -6.90 -5.16 6.78
C SER A 192 -6.94 -6.13 5.60
N ARG A 193 -6.04 -7.11 5.61
CA ARG A 193 -6.05 -8.20 4.62
C ARG A 193 -7.17 -9.22 4.84
N ASN A 194 -7.68 -9.34 6.05
CA ASN A 194 -8.60 -10.40 6.43
C ASN A 194 -10.09 -10.00 6.33
N ASN A 195 -10.39 -8.71 6.54
CA ASN A 195 -11.77 -8.22 6.47
C ASN A 195 -11.94 -6.98 5.58
N GLY A 196 -10.86 -6.45 4.99
CA GLY A 196 -10.92 -5.30 4.09
C GLY A 196 -11.21 -3.95 4.77
N ARG A 197 -11.27 -3.90 6.11
CA ARG A 197 -11.46 -2.65 6.84
C ARG A 197 -10.30 -1.70 6.56
N ALA A 198 -10.62 -0.51 6.06
CA ALA A 198 -9.69 0.60 5.95
C ALA A 198 -9.76 1.47 7.22
N LEU A 199 -8.59 1.90 7.69
CA LEU A 199 -8.47 2.94 8.70
C LEU A 199 -8.78 4.29 8.04
N THR A 200 -9.74 5.03 8.55
CA THR A 200 -10.06 6.35 8.02
C THR A 200 -8.99 7.38 8.40
N VAL A 201 -8.87 8.46 7.62
CA VAL A 201 -7.95 9.57 7.94
C VAL A 201 -8.27 10.15 9.32
N ASP A 202 -9.55 10.31 9.66
CA ASP A 202 -9.96 10.83 10.98
C ASP A 202 -9.56 9.90 12.13
N GLU A 203 -9.81 8.57 12.02
CA GLU A 203 -9.33 7.59 13.01
C GLU A 203 -7.80 7.67 13.16
N SER A 204 -7.06 7.70 12.02
CA SER A 204 -5.60 7.78 12.04
C SER A 204 -5.09 9.06 12.70
N GLN A 205 -5.71 10.20 12.43
CA GLN A 205 -5.37 11.47 13.09
C GLN A 205 -5.67 11.47 14.58
N GLN A 206 -6.77 10.89 15.00
CA GLN A 206 -7.11 10.75 16.43
C GLN A 206 -6.07 9.87 17.14
N ILE A 207 -5.68 8.74 16.53
CA ILE A 207 -4.63 7.86 17.02
C ILE A 207 -3.31 8.63 17.10
N SER A 208 -2.91 9.30 16.02
CA SER A 208 -1.66 10.08 15.95
C SER A 208 -1.56 11.13 17.07
N ARG A 209 -2.60 11.94 17.25
CA ARG A 209 -2.63 12.96 18.32
C ARG A 209 -2.45 12.33 19.71
N TYR A 210 -3.16 11.24 19.98
CA TYR A 210 -3.04 10.53 21.26
C TYR A 210 -1.64 9.94 21.45
N LEU A 211 -1.11 9.20 20.48
CA LEU A 211 0.19 8.54 20.59
C LEU A 211 1.34 9.54 20.74
N ARG A 212 1.30 10.66 20.00
CA ARG A 212 2.30 11.74 20.14
C ARG A 212 2.29 12.35 21.55
N SER A 213 1.10 12.56 22.14
CA SER A 213 1.00 13.08 23.53
C SER A 213 1.60 12.15 24.57
N LYS A 214 1.75 10.86 24.24
CA LYS A 214 2.36 9.82 25.10
C LYS A 214 3.78 9.42 24.68
N ASN A 215 4.36 10.05 23.66
CA ASN A 215 5.64 9.69 23.05
C ASN A 215 5.70 8.23 22.58
N ILE A 216 4.59 7.71 22.05
CA ILE A 216 4.45 6.38 21.47
C ILE A 216 4.59 6.49 19.95
N ARG A 217 5.37 5.61 19.30
CA ARG A 217 5.54 5.59 17.86
C ARG A 217 4.33 4.97 17.16
N TYR A 218 4.04 5.47 15.96
CA TYR A 218 2.91 5.04 15.15
C TYR A 218 3.37 4.54 13.78
N HIS A 219 3.22 3.25 13.54
CA HIS A 219 3.52 2.60 12.25
C HIS A 219 2.24 2.08 11.61
N LEU A 220 2.11 2.28 10.30
CA LEU A 220 1.06 1.71 9.45
C LEU A 220 1.63 0.67 8.49
N ASP A 221 1.12 -0.57 8.55
CA ASP A 221 1.28 -1.54 7.48
C ASP A 221 0.36 -1.15 6.31
N GLY A 222 0.96 -0.53 5.31
CA GLY A 222 0.31 -0.05 4.10
C GLY A 222 0.35 -1.01 2.93
N ALA A 223 0.57 -2.31 3.16
CA ALA A 223 0.65 -3.30 2.07
C ALA A 223 -0.57 -3.29 1.15
N GLN A 224 -1.73 -2.87 1.65
CA GLN A 224 -2.99 -2.76 0.90
C GLN A 224 -3.42 -1.29 0.66
N GLY A 225 -2.63 -0.29 1.09
CA GLY A 225 -3.05 1.12 1.06
C GLY A 225 -2.98 1.78 -0.33
N PRO A 226 -1.78 1.89 -0.95
CA PRO A 226 -1.59 2.61 -2.20
C PRO A 226 -2.52 2.14 -3.31
N LEU A 227 -3.29 3.05 -3.89
CA LEU A 227 -4.29 2.81 -4.95
C LEU A 227 -5.42 1.80 -4.61
N CYS A 228 -5.54 1.37 -3.36
CA CYS A 228 -6.69 0.64 -2.84
C CYS A 228 -7.67 1.58 -2.14
N VAL A 229 -7.13 2.57 -1.44
CA VAL A 229 -7.87 3.64 -0.75
C VAL A 229 -7.14 4.98 -0.96
N PRO A 230 -7.85 6.11 -0.94
CA PRO A 230 -7.21 7.43 -1.00
C PRO A 230 -6.52 7.74 0.32
N PHE A 231 -5.30 8.28 0.27
CA PHE A 231 -4.60 8.79 1.45
C PHE A 231 -3.45 9.75 1.11
N ASN A 232 -3.02 10.48 2.12
CA ASN A 232 -1.83 11.32 2.12
C ASN A 232 -1.03 10.99 3.40
N PHE A 233 0.30 10.84 3.31
CA PHE A 233 1.11 10.48 4.47
C PHE A 233 1.00 11.47 5.62
N HIS A 234 1.08 12.77 5.32
CA HIS A 234 1.00 13.80 6.34
C HIS A 234 -0.40 13.90 6.95
N GLU A 235 -1.46 13.62 6.17
CA GLU A 235 -2.83 13.57 6.68
C GLU A 235 -3.07 12.36 7.59
N LEU A 236 -2.51 11.19 7.26
CA LEU A 236 -2.56 10.02 8.16
C LEU A 236 -1.87 10.29 9.50
N GLY A 237 -0.84 11.13 9.50
CA GLY A 237 -0.11 11.53 10.69
C GLY A 237 0.72 10.43 11.35
N CYS A 238 0.97 9.30 10.69
CA CYS A 238 1.83 8.25 11.19
C CYS A 238 3.31 8.66 11.22
N ASP A 239 4.09 7.99 12.05
CA ASP A 239 5.53 8.16 12.11
C ASP A 239 6.23 7.37 11.00
N TYR A 240 5.71 6.16 10.74
CA TYR A 240 6.21 5.24 9.73
C TYR A 240 5.08 4.64 8.91
N TYR A 241 5.36 4.41 7.63
CA TYR A 241 4.46 3.69 6.74
C TYR A 241 5.26 2.74 5.86
N SER A 242 4.86 1.48 5.78
CA SER A 242 5.54 0.46 4.98
C SER A 242 4.61 -0.06 3.88
N SER A 243 5.08 -0.08 2.64
CA SER A 243 4.25 -0.60 1.53
C SER A 243 5.08 -1.30 0.45
N CYS A 244 4.39 -1.84 -0.56
CA CYS A 244 4.99 -2.52 -1.70
C CYS A 244 4.38 -2.05 -3.03
N GLY A 245 5.16 -2.15 -4.11
CA GLY A 245 4.71 -1.79 -5.44
C GLY A 245 3.88 -2.88 -6.15
N HIS A 246 4.02 -4.14 -5.75
CA HIS A 246 3.52 -5.30 -6.49
C HIS A 246 2.06 -5.71 -6.21
N LYS A 247 1.30 -4.92 -5.46
CA LYS A 247 -0.13 -5.17 -5.20
C LYS A 247 -0.99 -4.21 -6.00
N TRP A 248 -1.61 -3.26 -5.36
CA TRP A 248 -2.57 -2.34 -5.97
C TRP A 248 -1.97 -1.35 -6.96
N VAL A 249 -0.67 -1.03 -6.84
CA VAL A 249 0.05 -0.22 -7.83
C VAL A 249 0.38 -1.00 -9.10
N LEU A 250 0.27 -2.33 -9.09
CA LEU A 250 0.58 -3.23 -10.22
C LEU A 250 2.04 -3.16 -10.68
N GLY A 251 2.94 -2.74 -9.79
CA GLY A 251 4.38 -2.69 -10.03
C GLY A 251 5.06 -4.05 -9.96
N PRO A 252 6.37 -4.12 -10.21
CA PRO A 252 7.14 -5.36 -10.12
C PRO A 252 7.24 -5.86 -8.68
N LYS A 253 7.38 -7.18 -8.53
CA LYS A 253 7.80 -7.81 -7.28
C LYS A 253 9.22 -7.36 -6.92
N GLY A 254 9.55 -7.30 -5.63
CA GLY A 254 10.84 -6.80 -5.17
C GLY A 254 10.93 -5.27 -5.14
N THR A 255 9.78 -4.58 -5.07
CA THR A 255 9.68 -3.13 -4.91
C THR A 255 8.79 -2.77 -3.74
N GLY A 256 9.13 -1.69 -3.07
CA GLY A 256 8.37 -1.14 -1.95
C GLY A 256 8.84 0.27 -1.59
N MET A 257 8.18 0.84 -0.59
CA MET A 257 8.53 2.13 -0.02
C MET A 257 8.37 2.10 1.50
N PHE A 258 9.19 2.88 2.17
CA PHE A 258 9.11 3.16 3.59
C PHE A 258 9.08 4.67 3.78
N PHE A 259 8.01 5.16 4.38
CA PHE A 259 7.92 6.55 4.82
C PHE A 259 8.39 6.67 6.27
N CYS A 260 9.25 7.64 6.53
CA CYS A 260 9.66 8.04 7.88
C CYS A 260 9.49 9.55 8.02
N ARG A 261 8.60 9.98 8.90
CA ARG A 261 8.35 11.40 9.13
C ARG A 261 9.63 12.13 9.54
N LYS A 262 9.89 13.28 8.96
CA LYS A 262 11.16 14.02 9.07
C LYS A 262 11.58 14.31 10.51
N ASP A 263 10.65 14.72 11.38
CA ASP A 263 10.95 15.15 12.76
C ASP A 263 11.32 14.00 13.73
N ILE A 264 11.17 12.76 13.27
CA ILE A 264 11.58 11.57 14.05
C ILE A 264 12.76 10.82 13.44
N LEU A 265 13.24 11.26 12.27
CA LEU A 265 14.28 10.57 11.53
C LEU A 265 15.55 10.32 12.38
N ASP A 266 16.03 11.35 13.09
CA ASP A 266 17.22 11.24 13.94
C ASP A 266 16.97 10.48 15.25
N LYS A 267 15.71 10.23 15.59
CA LYS A 267 15.30 9.41 16.75
C LYS A 267 15.00 7.96 16.35
N THR A 268 15.17 7.64 15.07
CA THR A 268 14.88 6.31 14.50
C THR A 268 16.19 5.56 14.33
N ARG A 269 16.34 4.47 15.07
CA ARG A 269 17.50 3.59 14.97
C ARG A 269 17.52 2.88 13.61
N LEU A 270 18.70 2.70 13.02
CA LEU A 270 18.86 1.92 11.81
C LEU A 270 18.86 0.42 12.11
N THR A 271 18.13 -0.34 11.29
CA THR A 271 18.14 -1.81 11.31
C THR A 271 19.44 -2.35 10.70
N TRP A 272 19.77 -1.85 9.53
CA TRP A 272 20.99 -2.14 8.79
C TRP A 272 21.64 -0.85 8.33
N THR A 273 22.94 -0.88 8.19
CA THR A 273 23.75 0.22 7.67
C THR A 273 24.59 -0.26 6.50
N GLY A 274 24.85 0.60 5.55
CA GLY A 274 25.66 0.28 4.38
C GLY A 274 26.03 1.54 3.60
N SER A 275 26.49 1.36 2.35
CA SER A 275 27.05 2.41 1.50
C SER A 275 26.11 3.60 1.26
N HIS A 276 24.81 3.45 1.46
CA HIS A 276 23.84 4.52 1.27
C HIS A 276 23.32 5.15 2.56
N SER A 277 23.85 4.69 3.74
CA SER A 277 23.37 5.16 5.05
C SER A 277 24.08 6.42 5.55
N HIS A 278 25.25 6.73 5.02
CA HIS A 278 26.11 7.79 5.52
C HIS A 278 26.20 9.00 4.58
N GLU A 279 26.42 10.16 5.14
CA GLU A 279 26.77 11.40 4.43
C GLU A 279 28.30 11.56 4.36
N SER A 280 28.98 11.29 5.48
CA SER A 280 30.44 11.30 5.57
C SER A 280 30.95 10.14 6.42
N MET A 281 32.17 9.70 6.18
CA MET A 281 32.91 8.74 7.01
C MET A 281 34.40 9.02 6.98
N ASP A 282 35.13 8.64 8.03
CA ASP A 282 36.58 8.65 8.11
C ASP A 282 37.16 7.24 8.22
N GLN A 283 38.48 7.14 8.31
CA GLN A 283 39.16 5.84 8.43
C GLN A 283 39.31 5.39 9.89
N GLU A 284 39.02 6.25 10.83
CA GLU A 284 39.08 6.00 12.28
C GLU A 284 37.76 5.40 12.82
N GLY A 285 36.73 5.28 11.96
CA GLY A 285 35.40 4.71 12.29
C GLY A 285 34.34 5.74 12.62
N GLY A 286 34.63 7.02 12.44
CA GLY A 286 33.65 8.12 12.52
C GLY A 286 32.78 8.16 11.25
N TYR A 287 31.47 8.35 11.41
CA TYR A 287 30.57 8.59 10.31
C TYR A 287 29.36 9.41 10.74
N THR A 288 28.78 10.15 9.77
CA THR A 288 27.50 10.85 9.94
C THR A 288 26.44 10.21 9.07
N LEU A 289 25.21 10.11 9.58
CA LEU A 289 24.10 9.54 8.84
C LEU A 289 23.52 10.57 7.86
N LEU A 290 23.05 10.10 6.72
CA LEU A 290 22.29 10.95 5.79
C LEU A 290 21.06 11.56 6.50
N PRO A 291 20.79 12.87 6.35
CA PRO A 291 19.62 13.53 6.94
C PRO A 291 18.33 13.28 6.14
N ALA A 292 18.15 12.04 5.65
CA ALA A 292 17.02 11.62 4.84
C ALA A 292 16.69 10.16 5.08
N ALA A 293 15.43 9.74 4.81
CA ALA A 293 15.00 8.34 4.94
C ALA A 293 15.79 7.39 4.04
N LYS A 294 16.44 7.89 3.00
CA LYS A 294 17.40 7.12 2.21
C LYS A 294 18.47 6.42 3.07
N ARG A 295 18.76 6.92 4.28
CA ARG A 295 19.69 6.25 5.23
C ARG A 295 19.31 4.80 5.58
N PHE A 296 18.04 4.42 5.39
CA PHE A 296 17.56 3.05 5.61
C PHE A 296 17.83 2.11 4.44
N GLU A 297 18.28 2.64 3.29
CA GLU A 297 18.67 1.85 2.14
C GLU A 297 20.11 1.34 2.31
N PHE A 298 20.34 0.11 1.92
CA PHE A 298 21.66 -0.53 2.04
C PHE A 298 21.96 -1.41 0.82
N GLY A 299 23.24 -1.54 0.49
CA GLY A 299 23.69 -2.44 -0.55
C GLY A 299 23.30 -2.01 -1.99
N THR A 300 23.64 -2.87 -2.94
CA THR A 300 23.38 -2.65 -4.36
C THR A 300 21.90 -2.71 -4.69
N ARG A 301 21.44 -1.82 -5.55
CA ARG A 301 20.02 -1.60 -5.82
C ARG A 301 19.57 -2.24 -7.15
N ALA A 302 18.34 -2.74 -7.16
CA ALA A 302 17.72 -3.33 -8.35
C ALA A 302 17.11 -2.25 -9.27
N LEU A 303 17.96 -1.39 -9.85
CA LEU A 303 17.55 -0.18 -10.58
C LEU A 303 16.55 -0.46 -11.70
N ALA A 304 16.74 -1.54 -12.45
CA ALA A 304 15.79 -1.92 -13.52
C ALA A 304 14.39 -2.22 -12.97
N THR A 305 14.31 -2.85 -11.80
CA THR A 305 13.04 -3.16 -11.13
C THR A 305 12.38 -1.89 -10.59
N PHE A 306 13.16 -0.95 -10.04
CA PHE A 306 12.64 0.35 -9.60
C PHE A 306 12.14 1.21 -10.77
N ALA A 307 12.80 1.16 -11.94
CA ALA A 307 12.27 1.79 -13.15
C ALA A 307 10.91 1.22 -13.56
N GLY A 308 10.70 -0.09 -13.38
CA GLY A 308 9.40 -0.71 -13.57
C GLY A 308 8.36 -0.23 -12.55
N PHE A 309 8.75 0.01 -11.30
CA PHE A 309 7.85 0.55 -10.27
C PHE A 309 7.41 1.98 -10.62
N ASP A 310 8.35 2.84 -10.99
CA ASP A 310 8.05 4.18 -11.47
C ASP A 310 7.12 4.18 -12.69
N THR A 311 7.39 3.29 -13.66
CA THR A 311 6.52 3.09 -14.82
C THR A 311 5.10 2.67 -14.43
N ALA A 312 4.93 1.87 -13.36
CA ALA A 312 3.61 1.47 -12.87
C ALA A 312 2.85 2.66 -12.25
N LEU A 313 3.51 3.50 -11.46
CA LEU A 313 2.93 4.73 -10.92
C LEU A 313 2.48 5.64 -12.05
N TYR A 314 3.37 5.94 -12.98
CA TYR A 314 3.08 6.77 -14.14
C TYR A 314 1.90 6.22 -14.98
N TRP A 315 1.87 4.89 -15.20
CA TRP A 315 0.76 4.27 -15.93
C TRP A 315 -0.57 4.43 -15.21
N CYS A 316 -0.61 4.33 -13.88
CA CYS A 316 -1.81 4.59 -13.08
C CYS A 316 -2.25 6.07 -13.15
N GLU A 317 -1.30 7.02 -13.12
CA GLU A 317 -1.59 8.44 -13.31
C GLU A 317 -2.18 8.75 -14.69
N GLN A 318 -1.65 8.12 -15.75
CA GLN A 318 -2.22 8.26 -17.10
C GLN A 318 -3.65 7.74 -17.21
N ILE A 319 -4.07 6.80 -16.37
CA ILE A 319 -5.46 6.38 -16.25
C ILE A 319 -6.26 7.39 -15.42
N ASN A 320 -5.63 8.10 -14.51
CA ASN A 320 -6.16 8.97 -13.47
C ASN A 320 -6.50 8.21 -12.17
N ILE A 321 -5.84 8.61 -11.09
CA ILE A 321 -5.93 7.94 -9.77
C ILE A 321 -7.35 7.97 -9.22
N ASP A 322 -8.03 9.12 -9.29
CA ASP A 322 -9.41 9.26 -8.80
C ASP A 322 -10.37 8.36 -9.58
N ARG A 323 -10.16 8.23 -10.89
CA ARG A 323 -10.94 7.31 -11.73
C ARG A 323 -10.73 5.85 -11.33
N ILE A 324 -9.50 5.46 -11.00
CA ILE A 324 -9.17 4.12 -10.49
C ILE A 324 -9.91 3.87 -9.17
N LEU A 325 -9.76 4.76 -8.20
CA LEU A 325 -10.37 4.64 -6.86
C LEU A 325 -11.90 4.64 -6.91
N ASN A 326 -12.50 5.57 -7.67
CA ASN A 326 -13.95 5.64 -7.84
C ASN A 326 -14.53 4.38 -8.50
N ARG A 327 -13.79 3.78 -9.46
CA ARG A 327 -14.25 2.54 -10.07
C ARG A 327 -14.15 1.36 -9.12
N ILE A 328 -13.08 1.25 -8.33
CA ILE A 328 -12.96 0.22 -7.29
C ILE A 328 -14.16 0.33 -6.33
N ASP A 329 -14.43 1.53 -5.83
CA ASP A 329 -15.55 1.79 -4.92
C ASP A 329 -16.91 1.41 -5.55
N THR A 330 -17.14 1.78 -6.80
CA THR A 330 -18.38 1.43 -7.55
C THR A 330 -18.54 -0.08 -7.75
N LEU A 331 -17.43 -0.81 -8.01
CA LEU A 331 -17.47 -2.25 -8.17
C LEU A 331 -17.68 -2.97 -6.84
N VAL A 332 -17.11 -2.45 -5.74
CA VAL A 332 -17.36 -2.96 -4.39
C VAL A 332 -18.80 -2.73 -3.97
N ASP A 333 -19.38 -1.54 -4.23
CA ASP A 333 -20.82 -1.30 -4.03
C ASP A 333 -21.68 -2.32 -4.75
N PHE A 334 -21.39 -2.54 -6.02
CA PHE A 334 -22.10 -3.52 -6.82
C PHE A 334 -21.98 -4.94 -6.25
N ALA A 335 -20.78 -5.34 -5.81
CA ALA A 335 -20.53 -6.65 -5.23
C ALA A 335 -21.28 -6.85 -3.92
N ILE A 336 -21.32 -5.83 -3.03
CA ILE A 336 -22.08 -5.86 -1.77
C ILE A 336 -23.56 -6.07 -2.10
N GLN A 337 -24.14 -5.20 -2.94
CA GLN A 337 -25.56 -5.23 -3.27
C GLN A 337 -25.97 -6.56 -3.92
N ASP A 338 -25.21 -7.06 -4.89
CA ASP A 338 -25.52 -8.32 -5.57
C ASP A 338 -25.44 -9.52 -4.61
N TRP A 339 -24.46 -9.55 -3.69
CA TRP A 339 -24.30 -10.64 -2.73
C TRP A 339 -25.41 -10.65 -1.65
N GLU A 340 -25.76 -9.47 -1.11
CA GLU A 340 -26.84 -9.30 -0.14
C GLU A 340 -28.24 -9.59 -0.76
N GLN A 341 -28.47 -9.21 -2.03
CA GLN A 341 -29.72 -9.55 -2.74
C GLN A 341 -29.90 -11.05 -2.94
N ARG A 342 -28.82 -11.85 -2.92
CA ARG A 342 -28.88 -13.33 -2.93
C ARG A 342 -29.17 -13.92 -1.53
N GLY A 343 -29.30 -13.09 -0.50
CA GLY A 343 -29.56 -13.51 0.89
C GLY A 343 -28.31 -13.86 1.68
N TYR A 344 -27.11 -13.52 1.21
CA TYR A 344 -25.85 -13.80 1.89
C TYR A 344 -25.27 -12.54 2.57
N ARG A 345 -24.34 -12.74 3.51
CA ARG A 345 -23.71 -11.66 4.27
C ARG A 345 -22.30 -11.36 3.77
N VAL A 346 -21.84 -10.16 4.08
CA VAL A 346 -20.51 -9.67 3.80
C VAL A 346 -19.74 -9.53 5.11
N SER A 347 -18.55 -10.10 5.21
CA SER A 347 -17.67 -9.97 6.38
C SER A 347 -16.91 -8.64 6.39
N SER A 348 -16.73 -8.02 5.22
CA SER A 348 -16.13 -6.68 5.10
C SER A 348 -17.06 -5.57 5.59
N PRO A 349 -16.51 -4.41 6.03
CA PRO A 349 -17.32 -3.22 6.25
C PRO A 349 -18.09 -2.82 5.00
N THR A 350 -19.39 -2.56 5.15
CA THR A 350 -20.23 -2.03 4.07
C THR A 350 -20.25 -0.50 4.06
N ASN A 351 -19.87 0.14 5.18
CA ASN A 351 -19.73 1.58 5.28
C ASN A 351 -18.63 2.10 4.33
N LYS A 352 -19.01 3.03 3.48
CA LYS A 352 -18.16 3.61 2.43
C LYS A 352 -16.83 4.19 2.96
N ALA A 353 -16.81 4.76 4.15
CA ALA A 353 -15.61 5.35 4.74
C ALA A 353 -14.58 4.31 5.21
N GLN A 354 -15.02 3.10 5.52
CA GLN A 354 -14.17 2.03 6.08
C GLN A 354 -13.99 0.83 5.15
N ARG A 355 -14.65 0.80 3.99
CA ARG A 355 -14.46 -0.29 3.01
C ARG A 355 -13.28 -0.01 2.09
N SER A 356 -12.83 -1.03 1.40
CA SER A 356 -11.71 -0.96 0.44
C SER A 356 -11.94 -1.90 -0.73
N GLY A 357 -10.99 -1.95 -1.67
CA GLY A 357 -10.97 -2.96 -2.72
C GLY A 357 -10.77 -4.39 -2.22
N VAL A 358 -10.34 -4.58 -0.98
CA VAL A 358 -10.33 -5.89 -0.31
C VAL A 358 -11.75 -6.20 0.17
N PHE A 359 -12.39 -7.13 -0.48
CA PHE A 359 -13.77 -7.52 -0.21
C PHE A 359 -13.80 -8.96 0.29
N VAL A 360 -14.41 -9.19 1.44
CA VAL A 360 -14.52 -10.51 2.06
C VAL A 360 -15.99 -10.85 2.25
N LEU A 361 -16.39 -11.94 1.66
CA LEU A 361 -17.77 -12.44 1.73
C LEU A 361 -17.85 -13.70 2.59
N GLU A 362 -18.95 -13.82 3.33
CA GLU A 362 -19.31 -15.04 4.04
C GLU A 362 -19.90 -16.02 3.02
N LEU A 363 -19.33 -17.21 2.95
CA LEU A 363 -19.80 -18.25 2.06
C LEU A 363 -21.09 -18.87 2.58
N PRO A 364 -21.97 -19.41 1.71
CA PRO A 364 -23.13 -20.18 2.11
C PRO A 364 -22.78 -21.33 3.06
N ARG A 365 -23.73 -21.75 3.88
CA ARG A 365 -23.55 -22.85 4.85
C ARG A 365 -23.06 -24.11 4.14
N GLY A 366 -22.08 -24.80 4.75
CA GLY A 366 -21.51 -26.02 4.20
C GLY A 366 -20.30 -25.81 3.29
N CYS A 367 -20.03 -24.58 2.86
CA CYS A 367 -18.83 -24.26 2.09
C CYS A 367 -17.62 -23.96 2.97
N ASN A 368 -16.46 -24.43 2.51
CA ASN A 368 -15.16 -24.15 3.08
C ASN A 368 -14.35 -23.25 2.13
N GLY A 369 -13.87 -22.11 2.61
CA GLY A 369 -13.17 -21.12 1.80
C GLY A 369 -11.94 -21.66 1.06
N TRP A 370 -11.19 -22.58 1.66
CA TRP A 370 -10.04 -23.21 1.02
C TRP A 370 -10.45 -24.15 -0.13
N LYS A 371 -11.49 -24.96 0.07
CA LYS A 371 -12.02 -25.85 -0.97
C LYS A 371 -12.59 -25.04 -2.13
N VAL A 372 -13.41 -24.03 -1.83
CA VAL A 372 -13.98 -23.11 -2.82
C VAL A 372 -12.90 -22.36 -3.60
N TYR A 373 -11.85 -21.88 -2.92
CA TYR A 373 -10.70 -21.25 -3.56
C TYR A 373 -10.02 -22.18 -4.58
N ASP A 374 -9.79 -23.47 -4.22
CA ASP A 374 -9.18 -24.43 -5.11
C ASP A 374 -10.06 -24.74 -6.33
N GLU A 375 -11.36 -24.92 -6.13
CA GLU A 375 -12.32 -25.18 -7.19
C GLU A 375 -12.45 -23.99 -8.16
N LEU A 376 -12.55 -22.75 -7.64
CA LEU A 376 -12.61 -21.53 -8.45
C LEU A 376 -11.37 -21.40 -9.35
N ARG A 377 -10.17 -21.56 -8.79
CA ARG A 377 -8.93 -21.38 -9.55
C ARG A 377 -8.68 -22.46 -10.58
N ILE A 378 -9.04 -23.73 -10.29
CA ILE A 378 -8.79 -24.87 -11.16
C ILE A 378 -9.87 -24.98 -12.24
N ASN A 379 -11.14 -24.93 -11.85
CA ASN A 379 -12.27 -25.24 -12.73
C ASN A 379 -12.87 -23.99 -13.40
N GLN A 380 -12.80 -22.82 -12.73
CA GLN A 380 -13.44 -21.59 -13.21
C GLN A 380 -12.43 -20.52 -13.67
N LYS A 381 -11.11 -20.77 -13.54
CA LYS A 381 -10.05 -19.78 -13.83
C LYS A 381 -10.34 -18.43 -13.13
N THR A 382 -10.89 -18.50 -11.93
CA THR A 382 -11.25 -17.37 -11.09
C THR A 382 -10.35 -17.36 -9.86
N PHE A 383 -9.47 -16.36 -9.78
CA PHE A 383 -8.40 -16.29 -8.77
C PHE A 383 -8.82 -15.40 -7.63
N THR A 384 -9.11 -16.01 -6.49
CA THR A 384 -9.50 -15.39 -5.21
C THR A 384 -8.46 -15.71 -4.13
N SER A 385 -8.77 -15.56 -2.85
CA SER A 385 -7.91 -16.00 -1.75
C SER A 385 -8.75 -16.46 -0.56
N PRO A 386 -8.38 -17.55 0.10
CA PRO A 386 -8.93 -17.86 1.40
C PRO A 386 -8.45 -16.85 2.45
N VAL A 387 -9.18 -16.74 3.54
CA VAL A 387 -8.80 -16.02 4.76
C VAL A 387 -8.78 -16.99 5.94
N ASP A 388 -8.33 -16.51 7.11
CA ASP A 388 -8.21 -17.37 8.28
C ASP A 388 -9.58 -17.88 8.80
N ALA A 389 -10.67 -17.16 8.55
CA ALA A 389 -12.03 -17.63 8.80
C ALA A 389 -12.43 -18.69 7.76
N PRO A 390 -12.76 -19.93 8.18
CA PRO A 390 -12.92 -21.06 7.26
C PRO A 390 -14.11 -20.92 6.29
N ASN A 391 -15.09 -20.10 6.64
CA ASN A 391 -16.31 -19.88 5.85
C ASN A 391 -16.26 -18.59 5.03
N ASP A 392 -15.11 -17.91 4.99
CA ASP A 392 -14.94 -16.64 4.32
C ASP A 392 -14.06 -16.77 3.07
N LEU A 393 -14.36 -15.97 2.06
CA LEU A 393 -13.57 -15.86 0.84
C LEU A 393 -13.21 -14.40 0.57
N ARG A 394 -11.92 -14.12 0.38
CA ARG A 394 -11.44 -12.79 0.00
C ARG A 394 -11.40 -12.63 -1.51
N VAL A 395 -12.03 -11.56 -1.97
CA VAL A 395 -12.09 -11.11 -3.35
C VAL A 395 -11.45 -9.73 -3.43
N ALA A 396 -10.31 -9.58 -4.10
CA ALA A 396 -9.65 -8.29 -4.26
C ALA A 396 -10.13 -7.64 -5.56
N ILE A 397 -11.06 -6.71 -5.43
CA ILE A 397 -11.69 -6.00 -6.55
C ILE A 397 -10.83 -4.80 -6.93
N HIS A 398 -10.29 -4.81 -8.14
CA HIS A 398 -9.53 -3.71 -8.70
C HIS A 398 -10.27 -3.06 -9.88
N PHE A 399 -9.83 -1.88 -10.33
CA PHE A 399 -10.49 -1.13 -11.41
C PHE A 399 -10.64 -1.92 -12.71
N PHE A 400 -9.78 -2.88 -12.98
CA PHE A 400 -9.82 -3.71 -14.19
C PHE A 400 -10.82 -4.87 -14.12
N ASN A 401 -11.40 -5.17 -12.96
CA ASN A 401 -12.47 -6.16 -12.88
C ASN A 401 -13.77 -5.63 -13.49
N THR A 402 -14.67 -6.56 -13.83
CA THR A 402 -15.96 -6.24 -14.45
C THR A 402 -17.12 -6.76 -13.60
N ARG A 403 -18.27 -6.12 -13.71
CA ARG A 403 -19.52 -6.59 -13.09
C ARG A 403 -19.87 -8.01 -13.56
N THR A 404 -19.59 -8.34 -14.82
CA THR A 404 -19.83 -9.67 -15.38
C THR A 404 -19.00 -10.73 -14.68
N GLU A 405 -17.69 -10.50 -14.46
CA GLU A 405 -16.82 -11.43 -13.72
C GLU A 405 -17.30 -11.63 -12.27
N ILE A 406 -17.72 -10.55 -11.59
CA ILE A 406 -18.26 -10.60 -10.23
C ILE A 406 -19.53 -11.45 -10.20
N LYS A 407 -20.50 -11.18 -11.11
CA LYS A 407 -21.75 -11.95 -11.21
C LYS A 407 -21.50 -13.44 -11.48
N GLN A 408 -20.68 -13.75 -12.46
CA GLN A 408 -20.32 -15.13 -12.79
C GLN A 408 -19.74 -15.90 -11.59
N MET A 409 -18.85 -15.27 -10.86
CA MET A 409 -18.29 -15.85 -9.63
C MET A 409 -19.38 -16.07 -8.57
N PHE A 410 -20.28 -15.09 -8.36
CA PHE A 410 -21.34 -15.17 -7.36
C PHE A 410 -22.42 -16.20 -7.74
N ASP A 411 -22.78 -16.31 -9.04
CA ASP A 411 -23.69 -17.31 -9.56
C ASP A 411 -23.13 -18.72 -9.31
N TRP A 412 -21.83 -18.89 -9.56
CA TRP A 412 -21.16 -20.16 -9.30
C TRP A 412 -21.13 -20.48 -7.79
N LEU A 413 -20.76 -19.53 -6.93
CA LEU A 413 -20.76 -19.72 -5.47
C LEU A 413 -22.14 -20.11 -4.93
N ALA A 414 -23.19 -19.40 -5.37
CA ALA A 414 -24.55 -19.68 -4.94
C ALA A 414 -25.04 -21.07 -5.35
N SER A 415 -24.65 -21.56 -6.54
CA SER A 415 -25.06 -22.89 -7.04
C SER A 415 -24.23 -24.04 -6.48
N HIS A 416 -22.99 -23.82 -6.07
CA HIS A 416 -22.07 -24.85 -5.57
C HIS A 416 -22.11 -25.04 -4.06
N CYS A 417 -22.58 -24.03 -3.36
CA CYS A 417 -22.66 -24.01 -1.91
C CYS A 417 -24.08 -24.19 -1.37
N SER A 418 -25.03 -24.53 -2.21
CA SER A 418 -26.44 -24.78 -1.83
C SER A 418 -26.69 -26.24 -1.44
#